data_3f863181232941e539e5f1e015c60b0b
#
_entry.id   3f863181232941e539e5f1e015c60b0b
#
_cell.length_a   1.000
_cell.length_b   1.000
_cell.length_c   1.000
_cell.angle_alpha   90.00
_cell.angle_beta   90.00
_cell.angle_gamma   90.00
#
_symmetry.space_group_name_H-M   'P 1'
#
loop_
_entity.id
_entity.type
_entity.pdbx_description
1 polymer ?
#
loop_
_entity_poly.entity_id
_entity_poly.type
_entity_poly.pdbx_seq_one_letter_code
_entity_poly.pdbx_strand_id
1 'polypeptide(L)'
;RMRQSQKYTAVNKDGFEVDIIRRERTGDDPHPIKLSDADDDFWVAQARRANVLLDAPGFSAVIVATNGAMARMHTVHPATLVAFKRWMAAQPDRDALKRRRDVLQADAVQVLLEQYLPQIGEPNWPLALIQKAPEAIKNKAFTVHPG
;
A
#
# COMPACT_ATOMS: atom_id res chain seq x y z
N ARG A 1 -21.00 -1.36 2.17
CA ARG A 1 -21.35 -0.30 3.13
C ARG A 1 -20.10 0.49 3.48
N MET A 2 -20.18 1.81 3.42
CA MET A 2 -19.09 2.72 3.76
C MET A 2 -19.01 2.90 5.29
N ARG A 3 -17.79 2.96 5.87
CA ARG A 3 -17.62 3.40 7.25
C ARG A 3 -17.87 4.91 7.34
N GLN A 4 -18.73 5.35 8.25
CA GLN A 4 -19.09 6.77 8.42
C GLN A 4 -17.89 7.70 8.66
N SER A 5 -16.79 7.20 9.23
CA SER A 5 -15.59 7.99 9.54
C SER A 5 -14.45 7.87 8.51
N GLN A 6 -14.56 6.96 7.57
CA GLN A 6 -13.47 6.64 6.60
C GLN A 6 -14.07 6.39 5.22
N LYS A 7 -14.22 7.46 4.45
CA LYS A 7 -14.82 7.41 3.10
C LYS A 7 -14.02 6.63 2.05
N TYR A 8 -12.83 6.15 2.38
CA TYR A 8 -11.98 5.35 1.51
C TYR A 8 -12.04 3.83 1.79
N THR A 9 -12.79 3.42 2.80
CA THR A 9 -12.92 2.00 3.17
C THR A 9 -14.31 1.48 2.85
N ALA A 10 -14.39 0.49 1.99
CA ALA A 10 -15.59 -0.31 1.75
C ALA A 10 -15.61 -1.53 2.69
N VAL A 11 -16.79 -1.85 3.23
CA VAL A 11 -16.97 -3.04 4.09
C VAL A 11 -18.10 -3.88 3.53
N ASN A 12 -17.86 -5.17 3.28
CA ASN A 12 -18.92 -6.08 2.86
C ASN A 12 -19.79 -6.53 4.05
N LYS A 13 -20.81 -7.37 3.80
CA LYS A 13 -21.72 -7.88 4.85
C LYS A 13 -21.01 -8.75 5.90
N ASP A 14 -19.88 -9.37 5.53
CA ASP A 14 -19.12 -10.31 6.37
C ASP A 14 -17.98 -9.58 7.12
N GLY A 15 -17.93 -8.25 7.03
CA GLY A 15 -16.92 -7.43 7.70
C GLY A 15 -15.58 -7.32 6.98
N PHE A 16 -15.47 -7.83 5.73
CA PHE A 16 -14.26 -7.69 4.94
C PHE A 16 -14.10 -6.23 4.50
N GLU A 17 -12.93 -5.65 4.73
CA GLU A 17 -12.60 -4.26 4.44
C GLU A 17 -11.71 -4.15 3.20
N VAL A 18 -12.04 -3.18 2.33
CA VAL A 18 -11.23 -2.81 1.17
C VAL A 18 -10.97 -1.31 1.21
N ASP A 19 -9.72 -0.92 1.25
CA ASP A 19 -9.30 0.47 1.15
C ASP A 19 -8.97 0.81 -0.31
N ILE A 20 -9.49 1.95 -0.77
CA ILE A 20 -9.17 2.49 -2.09
C ILE A 20 -8.10 3.55 -1.89
N ILE A 21 -6.91 3.29 -2.42
CA ILE A 21 -5.75 4.16 -2.25
C ILE A 21 -5.18 4.63 -3.59
N ARG A 22 -4.51 5.77 -3.57
CA ARG A 22 -3.77 6.33 -4.70
C ARG A 22 -2.37 6.77 -4.27
N ARG A 23 -1.52 7.11 -5.24
CA ARG A 23 -0.27 7.82 -4.97
C ARG A 23 -0.53 9.17 -4.28
N GLU A 24 0.50 9.70 -3.66
CA GLU A 24 0.47 11.07 -3.17
C GLU A 24 0.22 12.06 -4.32
N ARG A 25 -0.48 13.13 -4.01
CA ARG A 25 -0.76 14.24 -4.92
C ARG A 25 0.53 14.90 -5.38
N THR A 26 0.60 15.23 -6.67
CA THR A 26 1.67 16.03 -7.25
C THR A 26 1.07 17.20 -8.02
N GLY A 27 1.62 18.41 -7.80
CA GLY A 27 1.17 19.61 -8.50
C GLY A 27 -0.33 19.86 -8.37
N ASP A 28 -0.99 20.01 -9.53
CA ASP A 28 -2.42 20.34 -9.65
C ASP A 28 -3.34 19.12 -9.66
N ASP A 29 -2.85 17.95 -9.27
CA ASP A 29 -3.71 16.77 -9.14
C ASP A 29 -4.96 17.10 -8.31
N PRO A 30 -6.17 16.69 -8.75
CA PRO A 30 -7.39 16.93 -8.00
C PRO A 30 -7.34 16.26 -6.61
N HIS A 31 -7.93 16.94 -5.62
CA HIS A 31 -8.05 16.40 -4.27
C HIS A 31 -9.21 17.07 -3.51
N PRO A 32 -10.14 16.30 -2.94
CA PRO A 32 -10.21 14.83 -2.99
C PRO A 32 -10.59 14.30 -4.36
N ILE A 33 -10.20 13.06 -4.67
CA ILE A 33 -10.72 12.32 -5.83
C ILE A 33 -11.88 11.48 -5.33
N LYS A 34 -13.06 11.73 -5.85
CA LYS A 34 -14.25 10.90 -5.72
C LYS A 34 -14.29 9.89 -6.87
N LEU A 35 -14.94 8.75 -6.66
CA LEU A 35 -15.17 7.75 -7.71
C LEU A 35 -16.39 8.10 -8.58
N SER A 36 -17.35 8.87 -8.03
CA SER A 36 -18.49 9.43 -8.76
C SER A 36 -18.86 10.80 -8.19
N ASP A 37 -19.89 11.43 -8.76
CA ASP A 37 -20.42 12.72 -8.29
C ASP A 37 -21.39 12.58 -7.11
N ALA A 38 -21.67 11.37 -6.64
CA ALA A 38 -22.55 11.14 -5.49
C ALA A 38 -21.91 11.65 -4.19
N ASP A 39 -22.70 12.31 -3.34
CA ASP A 39 -22.22 12.93 -2.11
C ASP A 39 -21.75 11.91 -1.05
N ASP A 40 -22.28 10.69 -1.11
CA ASP A 40 -21.96 9.57 -0.23
C ASP A 40 -20.94 8.59 -0.81
N ASP A 41 -20.33 8.94 -1.95
CA ASP A 41 -19.39 8.07 -2.63
C ASP A 41 -18.01 7.99 -1.93
N PHE A 42 -17.24 6.97 -2.31
CA PHE A 42 -15.90 6.72 -1.81
C PHE A 42 -14.91 7.78 -2.28
N TRP A 43 -14.04 8.18 -1.37
CA TRP A 43 -12.88 9.00 -1.68
C TRP A 43 -11.63 8.15 -1.70
N VAL A 44 -10.76 8.43 -2.65
CA VAL A 44 -9.50 7.70 -2.76
C VAL A 44 -8.49 8.28 -1.78
N ALA A 45 -8.05 7.49 -0.80
CA ALA A 45 -7.05 7.92 0.17
C ALA A 45 -5.66 8.02 -0.46
N GLN A 46 -4.89 9.03 -0.08
CA GLN A 46 -3.48 9.11 -0.47
C GLN A 46 -2.66 8.18 0.41
N ALA A 47 -1.87 7.32 -0.22
CA ALA A 47 -0.94 6.45 0.47
C ALA A 47 0.49 6.96 0.27
N ARG A 48 1.22 7.11 1.37
CA ARG A 48 2.60 7.57 1.39
C ARG A 48 3.45 6.67 0.49
N ARG A 49 4.10 7.29 -0.49
CA ARG A 49 4.96 6.59 -1.47
C ARG A 49 4.28 5.46 -2.26
N ALA A 50 2.97 5.50 -2.41
CA ALA A 50 2.27 4.53 -3.25
C ALA A 50 2.76 4.52 -4.70
N ASN A 51 3.30 5.64 -5.21
CA ASN A 51 3.94 5.71 -6.52
C ASN A 51 5.03 4.64 -6.68
N VAL A 52 5.85 4.40 -5.66
CA VAL A 52 6.89 3.35 -5.68
C VAL A 52 6.31 1.97 -5.94
N LEU A 53 5.17 1.66 -5.33
CA LEU A 53 4.49 0.38 -5.53
C LEU A 53 3.78 0.31 -6.89
N LEU A 54 3.23 1.44 -7.36
CA LEU A 54 2.52 1.51 -8.64
C LEU A 54 3.46 1.48 -9.84
N ASP A 55 4.65 2.08 -9.71
CA ASP A 55 5.66 2.15 -10.77
C ASP A 55 6.57 0.91 -10.79
N ALA A 56 6.55 0.10 -9.73
CA ALA A 56 7.33 -1.13 -9.64
C ALA A 56 6.81 -2.22 -10.59
N PRO A 57 7.69 -3.15 -11.02
CA PRO A 57 7.27 -4.29 -11.82
C PRO A 57 6.14 -5.06 -11.15
N GLY A 58 5.11 -5.38 -11.93
CA GLY A 58 3.99 -6.19 -11.48
C GLY A 58 4.40 -7.64 -11.27
N PHE A 59 3.72 -8.29 -10.36
CA PHE A 59 3.79 -9.72 -10.12
C PHE A 59 2.39 -10.32 -10.24
N SER A 60 2.27 -11.45 -10.92
CA SER A 60 0.99 -12.14 -11.10
C SER A 60 1.13 -13.61 -10.74
N ALA A 61 0.28 -14.07 -9.84
CA ALA A 61 0.24 -15.47 -9.43
C ALA A 61 -1.20 -15.94 -9.24
N VAL A 62 -1.41 -17.24 -9.37
CA VAL A 62 -2.66 -17.87 -8.94
C VAL A 62 -2.55 -18.15 -7.44
N ILE A 63 -3.51 -17.66 -6.68
CA ILE A 63 -3.66 -17.96 -5.26
C ILE A 63 -4.77 -18.99 -5.08
N VAL A 64 -4.61 -19.85 -4.09
CA VAL A 64 -5.59 -20.87 -3.73
C VAL A 64 -6.08 -20.59 -2.31
N ALA A 65 -7.38 -20.41 -2.17
CA ALA A 65 -8.01 -20.22 -0.86
C ALA A 65 -8.13 -21.56 -0.13
N THR A 66 -8.34 -21.51 1.19
CA THR A 66 -8.50 -22.70 2.04
C THR A 66 -9.69 -23.59 1.66
N ASN A 67 -10.69 -23.04 0.99
CA ASN A 67 -11.84 -23.77 0.44
C ASN A 67 -11.61 -24.32 -0.98
N GLY A 68 -10.39 -24.20 -1.54
CA GLY A 68 -10.04 -24.67 -2.87
C GLY A 68 -10.38 -23.68 -4.01
N ALA A 69 -11.02 -22.55 -3.74
CA ALA A 69 -11.26 -21.53 -4.76
C ALA A 69 -9.93 -20.93 -5.23
N MET A 70 -9.82 -20.65 -6.52
CA MET A 70 -8.62 -20.10 -7.12
C MET A 70 -8.93 -18.75 -7.76
N ALA A 71 -7.99 -17.82 -7.62
CA ALA A 71 -8.04 -16.53 -8.29
C ALA A 71 -6.64 -16.09 -8.74
N ARG A 72 -6.57 -15.37 -9.86
CA ARG A 72 -5.34 -14.70 -10.27
C ARG A 72 -5.22 -13.40 -9.50
N MET A 73 -4.12 -13.24 -8.79
CA MET A 73 -3.78 -12.01 -8.08
C MET A 73 -2.72 -11.24 -8.86
N HIS A 74 -2.94 -9.94 -9.00
CA HIS A 74 -1.95 -9.00 -9.50
C HIS A 74 -1.50 -8.11 -8.36
N THR A 75 -0.19 -8.01 -8.16
CA THR A 75 0.41 -7.22 -7.07
C THR A 75 1.80 -6.74 -7.48
N VAL A 76 2.50 -6.07 -6.58
CA VAL A 76 3.90 -5.70 -6.78
C VAL A 76 4.82 -6.91 -6.63
N HIS A 77 6.00 -6.83 -7.21
CA HIS A 77 7.02 -7.88 -7.04
C HIS A 77 7.33 -8.07 -5.54
N PRO A 78 7.43 -9.31 -5.03
CA PRO A 78 7.64 -9.57 -3.61
C PRO A 78 8.88 -8.89 -3.01
N ALA A 79 10.00 -8.83 -3.72
CA ALA A 79 11.19 -8.12 -3.25
C ALA A 79 10.95 -6.59 -3.11
N THR A 80 10.14 -6.00 -4.00
CA THR A 80 9.71 -4.60 -3.88
C THR A 80 8.86 -4.40 -2.61
N LEU A 81 7.97 -5.34 -2.32
CA LEU A 81 7.17 -5.30 -1.08
C LEU A 81 8.07 -5.36 0.16
N VAL A 82 9.06 -6.26 0.19
CA VAL A 82 10.04 -6.37 1.29
C VAL A 82 10.75 -5.04 1.51
N ALA A 83 11.33 -4.47 0.45
CA ALA A 83 12.05 -3.21 0.53
C ALA A 83 11.14 -2.05 0.99
N PHE A 84 9.92 -1.98 0.47
CA PHE A 84 8.93 -0.98 0.88
C PHE A 84 8.53 -1.12 2.35
N LYS A 85 8.28 -2.33 2.82
CA LYS A 85 7.93 -2.60 4.23
C LYS A 85 9.05 -2.24 5.19
N ARG A 86 10.29 -2.57 4.86
CA ARG A 86 11.47 -2.16 5.63
C ARG A 86 11.64 -0.65 5.67
N TRP A 87 11.45 0.02 4.53
CA TRP A 87 11.46 1.47 4.47
C TRP A 87 10.36 2.09 5.34
N MET A 88 9.12 1.56 5.28
CA MET A 88 8.01 2.03 6.13
C MET A 88 8.33 1.86 7.62
N ALA A 89 8.89 0.71 8.01
CA ALA A 89 9.27 0.44 9.39
C ALA A 89 10.35 1.40 9.92
N ALA A 90 11.22 1.88 9.05
CA ALA A 90 12.29 2.82 9.40
C ALA A 90 11.80 4.28 9.56
N GLN A 91 10.56 4.60 9.18
CA GLN A 91 10.06 5.97 9.30
C GLN A 91 9.92 6.37 10.78
N PRO A 92 10.39 7.58 11.19
CA PRO A 92 10.38 8.00 12.59
C PRO A 92 8.95 8.17 13.14
N ASP A 93 8.02 8.58 12.29
CA ASP A 93 6.62 8.81 12.61
C ASP A 93 5.73 7.54 12.49
N ARG A 94 6.34 6.38 12.22
CA ARG A 94 5.61 5.12 12.10
C ARG A 94 5.17 4.61 13.46
N ASP A 95 3.88 4.37 13.63
CA ASP A 95 3.31 3.75 14.82
C ASP A 95 4.03 2.44 15.20
N ALA A 96 4.30 2.22 16.49
CA ALA A 96 5.13 1.11 16.96
C ALA A 96 4.57 -0.28 16.60
N LEU A 97 3.25 -0.47 16.68
CA LEU A 97 2.61 -1.74 16.33
C LEU A 97 2.67 -1.98 14.82
N LYS A 98 2.45 -0.92 14.03
CA LYS A 98 2.56 -0.98 12.58
C LYS A 98 3.99 -1.22 12.14
N ARG A 99 4.99 -0.61 12.81
CA ARG A 99 6.41 -0.85 12.57
C ARG A 99 6.76 -2.31 12.76
N ARG A 100 6.39 -2.90 13.90
CA ARG A 100 6.63 -4.32 14.19
C ARG A 100 5.99 -5.21 13.12
N ARG A 101 4.74 -4.93 12.75
CA ARG A 101 4.04 -5.68 11.70
C ARG A 101 4.73 -5.57 10.35
N ASP A 102 5.20 -4.38 9.97
CA ASP A 102 5.90 -4.17 8.70
C ASP A 102 7.21 -4.95 8.64
N VAL A 103 7.98 -5.00 9.73
CA VAL A 103 9.20 -5.84 9.83
C VAL A 103 8.86 -7.32 9.69
N LEU A 104 7.90 -7.83 10.47
CA LEU A 104 7.52 -9.25 10.42
C LEU A 104 7.01 -9.67 9.03
N GLN A 105 6.26 -8.80 8.35
CA GLN A 105 5.81 -9.06 6.98
C GLN A 105 6.97 -9.08 5.99
N ALA A 106 7.92 -8.14 6.12
CA ALA A 106 9.11 -8.12 5.27
C ALA A 106 9.95 -9.38 5.45
N ASP A 107 10.21 -9.78 6.69
CA ASP A 107 11.04 -10.95 7.00
C ASP A 107 10.37 -12.25 6.54
N ALA A 108 9.06 -12.40 6.74
CA ALA A 108 8.32 -13.56 6.26
C ALA A 108 8.40 -13.69 4.72
N VAL A 109 8.19 -12.60 3.99
CA VAL A 109 8.27 -12.62 2.52
C VAL A 109 9.71 -12.84 2.04
N GLN A 110 10.70 -12.28 2.73
CA GLN A 110 12.12 -12.52 2.43
C GLN A 110 12.48 -14.01 2.54
N VAL A 111 12.09 -14.66 3.64
CA VAL A 111 12.31 -16.11 3.84
C VAL A 111 11.62 -16.92 2.75
N LEU A 112 10.40 -16.56 2.36
CA LEU A 112 9.69 -17.24 1.26
C LEU A 112 10.45 -17.13 -0.06
N LEU A 113 10.97 -15.95 -0.39
CA LEU A 113 11.75 -15.74 -1.62
C LEU A 113 13.04 -16.55 -1.61
N GLU A 114 13.78 -16.55 -0.51
CA GLU A 114 15.09 -17.19 -0.43
C GLU A 114 15.00 -18.73 -0.38
N GLN A 115 14.04 -19.26 0.37
CA GLN A 115 14.01 -20.69 0.67
C GLN A 115 13.00 -21.48 -0.18
N TYR A 116 11.90 -20.84 -0.59
CA TYR A 116 10.79 -21.56 -1.23
C TYR A 116 10.49 -21.10 -2.65
N LEU A 117 10.87 -19.89 -3.02
CA LEU A 117 10.53 -19.28 -4.30
C LEU A 117 11.75 -18.64 -5.01
N PRO A 118 12.93 -19.31 -5.02
CA PRO A 118 14.14 -18.73 -5.62
C PRO A 118 14.00 -18.46 -7.11
N GLN A 119 13.08 -19.15 -7.79
CA GLN A 119 12.77 -18.95 -9.20
C GLN A 119 12.13 -17.60 -9.53
N ILE A 120 11.59 -16.89 -8.55
CA ILE A 120 11.03 -15.55 -8.77
C ILE A 120 12.14 -14.54 -9.08
N GLY A 121 13.33 -14.73 -8.50
CA GLY A 121 14.51 -13.88 -8.72
C GLY A 121 14.35 -12.46 -8.19
N GLU A 122 15.31 -11.61 -8.53
CA GLU A 122 15.25 -10.18 -8.21
C GLU A 122 14.50 -9.41 -9.31
N PRO A 123 13.72 -8.39 -8.96
CA PRO A 123 13.06 -7.55 -9.95
C PRO A 123 14.11 -6.74 -10.73
N ASN A 124 13.93 -6.59 -12.02
CA ASN A 124 14.70 -5.63 -12.82
C ASN A 124 14.23 -4.19 -12.49
N TRP A 125 14.43 -3.78 -11.25
CA TRP A 125 13.97 -2.52 -10.69
C TRP A 125 14.93 -2.02 -9.61
N PRO A 126 15.38 -0.76 -9.64
CA PRO A 126 16.31 -0.25 -8.65
C PRO A 126 15.60 -0.08 -7.29
N LEU A 127 15.64 -1.11 -6.45
CA LEU A 127 15.09 -1.09 -5.09
C LEU A 127 15.64 0.09 -4.25
N ALA A 128 16.82 0.61 -4.59
CA ALA A 128 17.40 1.82 -4.01
C ALA A 128 16.51 3.08 -4.20
N LEU A 129 15.63 3.11 -5.19
CA LEU A 129 14.68 4.23 -5.36
C LEU A 129 13.69 4.33 -4.20
N ILE A 130 13.43 3.23 -3.50
CA ILE A 130 12.58 3.23 -2.30
C ILE A 130 13.26 4.02 -1.19
N GLN A 131 14.58 3.94 -1.08
CA GLN A 131 15.38 4.58 -0.03
C GLN A 131 15.71 6.05 -0.33
N LYS A 132 15.82 6.41 -1.62
CA LYS A 132 16.22 7.75 -2.10
C LYS A 132 15.06 8.75 -2.23
N ALA A 133 14.02 8.69 -1.40
CA ALA A 133 13.06 9.77 -1.43
C ALA A 133 13.64 11.03 -0.80
N PRO A 134 13.49 12.19 -1.45
CA PRO A 134 13.92 13.44 -0.83
C PRO A 134 13.18 13.64 0.49
N GLU A 135 13.91 14.12 1.49
CA GLU A 135 13.39 14.63 2.78
C GLU A 135 12.51 15.89 2.63
N ALA A 136 12.13 16.24 1.43
CA ALA A 136 11.34 17.42 1.10
C ALA A 136 9.85 17.10 1.23
N ILE A 137 9.35 17.08 2.41
CA ILE A 137 8.10 17.70 2.89
C ILE A 137 8.09 17.50 4.43
N LYS A 138 9.03 18.17 5.11
CA LYS A 138 8.81 18.58 6.49
C LYS A 138 7.73 19.66 6.47
N ASN A 139 6.66 19.41 7.26
CA ASN A 139 5.68 20.37 7.70
C ASN A 139 4.64 20.88 6.69
N LYS A 140 3.50 20.16 6.59
CA LYS A 140 2.23 20.85 6.77
C LYS A 140 1.35 19.94 7.64
N ALA A 141 1.24 20.33 8.91
CA ALA A 141 0.25 19.82 9.81
C ALA A 141 -1.13 19.90 9.16
N PHE A 142 -1.83 18.80 9.15
CA PHE A 142 -3.23 18.74 8.72
C PHE A 142 -4.05 19.44 9.82
N THR A 143 -4.27 20.74 9.66
CA THR A 143 -5.21 21.48 10.51
C THR A 143 -6.60 21.13 10.00
N VAL A 144 -7.28 20.26 10.71
CA VAL A 144 -8.73 20.06 10.57
C VAL A 144 -9.37 21.30 11.16
N HIS A 145 -9.95 22.15 10.33
CA HIS A 145 -10.88 23.17 10.81
C HIS A 145 -12.22 22.50 11.10
N PRO A 146 -12.74 22.57 12.34
CA PRO A 146 -14.12 22.23 12.60
C PRO A 146 -15.00 23.33 12.04
N GLY A 147 -15.87 22.98 11.09
CA GLY A 147 -17.01 23.77 10.62
C GLY A 147 -18.26 22.99 10.89
#